data_13849151cd4efe07493296e8ebf23206
#
_entry.id   13849151cd4efe07493296e8ebf23206
#
_cell.length_a   1.000
_cell.length_b   1.000
_cell.length_c   1.000
_cell.angle_alpha   90.00
_cell.angle_beta   90.00
_cell.angle_gamma   90.00
#
_symmetry.space_group_name_H-M   'P 1'
#
loop_
_entity.id
_entity.type
_entity.pdbx_description
1 polymer ?
#
loop_
_entity_poly.entity_id
_entity_poly.type
_entity_poly.pdbx_seq_one_letter_code
_entity_poly.pdbx_strand_id
1 'polypeptide(L)'
;VADPAPPKPAAPIPIREEVVGNLYTNDTYRFHMYKPPDWQMIAGARNLLPGTITALGTDDETTYLLIGQEPAGASLASDISETEQRLRDVMDNFRPLAVEHVTIGGGPAVEHRFRGEVDDHDWSGVAVFIPRGKRIYTIFGMTRADSDLVQIQENVIDRAISSLQFTEQ
;
A
#
# COMPACT_ATOMS: atom_id res chain seq x y z
N VAL A 1 -6.59 -32.92 -35.13
CA VAL A 1 -6.77 -31.48 -34.92
C VAL A 1 -5.97 -31.07 -33.70
N ALA A 2 -4.97 -30.23 -33.88
CA ALA A 2 -4.17 -29.73 -32.76
C ALA A 2 -5.01 -28.76 -31.94
N ASP A 3 -4.97 -28.90 -30.63
CA ASP A 3 -5.59 -27.92 -29.75
C ASP A 3 -4.97 -26.55 -29.97
N PRO A 4 -5.77 -25.47 -29.95
CA PRO A 4 -5.20 -24.15 -30.07
C PRO A 4 -4.27 -23.84 -28.90
N ALA A 5 -3.15 -23.19 -29.20
CA ALA A 5 -2.22 -22.80 -28.16
C ALA A 5 -2.91 -21.93 -27.12
N PRO A 6 -2.60 -22.09 -25.80
CA PRO A 6 -3.19 -21.22 -24.80
C PRO A 6 -2.86 -19.75 -25.12
N PRO A 7 -3.79 -18.81 -24.85
CA PRO A 7 -3.52 -17.41 -25.12
C PRO A 7 -2.31 -16.93 -24.31
N LYS A 8 -1.45 -16.14 -24.92
CA LYS A 8 -0.32 -15.56 -24.20
C LYS A 8 -0.88 -14.64 -23.10
N PRO A 9 -0.31 -14.71 -21.89
CA PRO A 9 -0.70 -13.77 -20.85
C PRO A 9 -0.54 -12.33 -21.38
N ALA A 10 -1.49 -11.48 -21.05
CA ALA A 10 -1.40 -10.07 -21.42
C ALA A 10 -0.12 -9.48 -20.86
N ALA A 11 0.60 -8.69 -21.65
CA ALA A 11 1.76 -7.98 -21.15
C ALA A 11 1.34 -7.06 -19.99
N PRO A 12 2.14 -6.97 -18.92
CA PRO A 12 1.82 -6.05 -17.83
C PRO A 12 1.71 -4.62 -18.39
N ILE A 13 0.68 -3.88 -17.91
CA ILE A 13 0.50 -2.49 -18.31
C ILE A 13 1.69 -1.69 -17.79
N PRO A 14 2.43 -0.98 -18.68
CA PRO A 14 3.54 -0.16 -18.21
C PRO A 14 3.03 0.96 -17.30
N ILE A 15 3.62 1.07 -16.13
CA ILE A 15 3.25 2.11 -15.17
C ILE A 15 4.02 3.37 -15.48
N ARG A 16 3.28 4.47 -15.68
CA ARG A 16 3.84 5.80 -15.87
C ARG A 16 3.80 6.53 -14.55
N GLU A 17 4.97 6.82 -14.02
CA GLU A 17 5.10 7.49 -12.74
C GLU A 17 6.32 8.39 -12.72
N GLU A 18 6.27 9.43 -11.88
CA GLU A 18 7.40 10.31 -11.67
C GLU A 18 7.42 10.83 -10.25
N VAL A 19 8.61 11.21 -9.81
CA VAL A 19 8.81 11.92 -8.54
C VAL A 19 9.48 13.25 -8.86
N VAL A 20 8.83 14.34 -8.47
CA VAL A 20 9.38 15.69 -8.59
C VAL A 20 9.35 16.33 -7.22
N GLY A 21 10.52 16.55 -6.62
CA GLY A 21 10.59 17.05 -5.25
C GLY A 21 9.89 16.12 -4.26
N ASN A 22 8.90 16.62 -3.56
CA ASN A 22 8.11 15.88 -2.57
C ASN A 22 6.76 15.41 -3.12
N LEU A 23 6.64 15.30 -4.44
CA LEU A 23 5.41 14.86 -5.09
C LEU A 23 5.66 13.60 -5.90
N TYR A 24 4.89 12.56 -5.58
CA TYR A 24 4.79 11.35 -6.39
C TYR A 24 3.52 11.43 -7.23
N THR A 25 3.64 11.20 -8.53
CA THR A 25 2.52 11.19 -9.47
C THR A 25 2.48 9.88 -10.24
N ASN A 26 1.31 9.26 -10.30
CA ASN A 26 1.07 8.07 -11.10
C ASN A 26 0.03 8.38 -12.17
N ASP A 27 0.46 8.42 -13.42
CA ASP A 27 -0.41 8.75 -14.54
C ASP A 27 -1.23 7.56 -15.01
N THR A 28 -0.77 6.35 -14.76
CA THR A 28 -1.48 5.13 -15.15
C THR A 28 -2.73 4.91 -14.30
N TYR A 29 -2.61 5.05 -12.98
CA TYR A 29 -3.71 4.87 -12.04
C TYR A 29 -4.31 6.19 -11.60
N ARG A 30 -3.76 7.32 -12.08
CA ARG A 30 -4.30 8.67 -11.91
C ARG A 30 -4.47 9.10 -10.46
N PHE A 31 -3.36 9.08 -9.76
CA PHE A 31 -3.31 9.66 -8.42
C PHE A 31 -1.95 10.31 -8.18
N HIS A 32 -1.91 11.17 -7.19
CA HIS A 32 -0.67 11.74 -6.70
C HIS A 32 -0.71 11.79 -5.18
N MET A 33 0.46 11.87 -4.57
CA MET A 33 0.58 11.93 -3.13
C MET A 33 1.89 12.60 -2.73
N TYR A 34 1.92 13.10 -1.51
CA TYR A 34 3.11 13.65 -0.90
C TYR A 34 4.14 12.53 -0.70
N LYS A 35 5.35 12.80 -1.17
CA LYS A 35 6.51 11.96 -0.91
C LYS A 35 7.34 12.64 0.18
N PRO A 36 7.49 12.02 1.35
CA PRO A 36 8.33 12.60 2.40
C PRO A 36 9.76 12.86 1.94
N PRO A 37 10.44 13.89 2.49
CA PRO A 37 11.85 14.11 2.22
C PRO A 37 12.67 12.87 2.57
N ASP A 38 13.73 12.62 1.83
CA ASP A 38 14.65 11.50 2.00
C ASP A 38 14.04 10.10 1.72
N TRP A 39 12.78 10.04 1.33
CA TRP A 39 12.18 8.81 0.82
C TRP A 39 12.47 8.67 -0.66
N GLN A 40 12.58 7.42 -1.10
CA GLN A 40 12.83 7.07 -2.49
C GLN A 40 11.92 5.95 -2.93
N MET A 41 11.79 5.77 -4.22
CA MET A 41 11.08 4.62 -4.77
C MET A 41 11.90 3.36 -4.50
N ILE A 42 11.23 2.33 -3.97
CA ILE A 42 11.87 1.05 -3.66
C ILE A 42 11.82 0.20 -4.93
N ALA A 43 12.99 -0.06 -5.50
CA ALA A 43 13.10 -0.86 -6.72
C ALA A 43 12.67 -2.30 -6.49
N GLY A 44 11.97 -2.87 -7.46
CA GLY A 44 11.55 -4.27 -7.42
C GLY A 44 10.32 -4.56 -6.57
N ALA A 45 9.72 -3.57 -5.93
CA ALA A 45 8.53 -3.77 -5.10
C ALA A 45 7.37 -4.41 -5.87
N ARG A 46 7.21 -4.07 -7.15
CA ARG A 46 6.17 -4.64 -8.02
C ARG A 46 6.30 -6.13 -8.23
N ASN A 47 7.49 -6.67 -8.06
CA ASN A 47 7.77 -8.09 -8.26
C ASN A 47 7.50 -8.93 -7.00
N LEU A 48 7.29 -8.27 -5.86
CA LEU A 48 7.12 -8.96 -4.58
C LEU A 48 5.69 -9.46 -4.38
N LEU A 49 4.70 -8.64 -4.73
CA LEU A 49 3.29 -8.95 -4.54
C LEU A 49 2.49 -8.59 -5.78
N PRO A 50 1.56 -9.47 -6.22
CA PRO A 50 0.65 -9.13 -7.31
C PRO A 50 -0.17 -7.88 -6.98
N GLY A 51 -0.37 -7.03 -7.97
CA GLY A 51 -1.17 -5.82 -7.81
C GLY A 51 -0.42 -4.63 -7.22
N THR A 52 0.84 -4.79 -6.83
CA THR A 52 1.64 -3.67 -6.32
C THR A 52 1.89 -2.64 -7.41
N ILE A 53 1.55 -1.39 -7.12
CA ILE A 53 1.80 -0.25 -8.00
C ILE A 53 3.20 0.31 -7.75
N THR A 54 3.50 0.62 -6.50
CA THR A 54 4.78 1.20 -6.11
C THR A 54 5.02 1.04 -4.62
N ALA A 55 6.26 1.24 -4.21
CA ALA A 55 6.62 1.41 -2.81
C ALA A 55 7.60 2.58 -2.68
N LEU A 56 7.43 3.34 -1.62
CA LEU A 56 8.26 4.48 -1.27
C LEU A 56 8.74 4.32 0.17
N GLY A 57 9.98 4.65 0.44
CA GLY A 57 10.47 4.52 1.80
C GLY A 57 11.86 5.09 1.99
N THR A 58 12.37 4.93 3.20
CA THR A 58 13.71 5.34 3.57
C THR A 58 14.77 4.43 2.92
N ASP A 59 16.00 4.89 2.85
CA ASP A 59 17.12 4.14 2.25
C ASP A 59 17.31 2.76 2.86
N ASP A 60 17.16 2.66 4.18
CA ASP A 60 17.34 1.41 4.92
C ASP A 60 16.06 0.55 4.98
N GLU A 61 14.97 1.05 4.36
CA GLU A 61 13.67 0.37 4.32
C GLU A 61 13.08 0.05 5.70
N THR A 62 13.47 0.81 6.74
CA THR A 62 12.88 0.68 8.06
C THR A 62 11.57 1.43 8.22
N THR A 63 11.24 2.29 7.25
CA THR A 63 9.96 2.97 7.13
C THR A 63 9.58 3.02 5.66
N TYR A 64 8.38 2.56 5.32
CA TYR A 64 7.94 2.53 3.91
C TYR A 64 6.43 2.53 3.77
N LEU A 65 5.99 2.88 2.58
CA LEU A 65 4.61 2.73 2.08
C LEU A 65 4.62 1.83 0.86
N LEU A 66 3.66 0.93 0.81
CA LEU A 66 3.41 0.11 -0.37
C LEU A 66 1.98 0.39 -0.83
N ILE A 67 1.82 0.70 -2.10
CA ILE A 67 0.50 0.97 -2.71
C ILE A 67 0.20 -0.13 -3.70
N GLY A 68 -0.96 -0.75 -3.54
CA GLY A 68 -1.43 -1.78 -4.45
C GLY A 68 -2.86 -1.53 -4.87
N GLN A 69 -3.30 -2.27 -5.87
CA GLN A 69 -4.68 -2.29 -6.31
C GLN A 69 -5.02 -3.70 -6.79
N GLU A 70 -6.27 -4.05 -6.64
CA GLU A 70 -6.79 -5.32 -7.15
C GLU A 70 -8.28 -5.16 -7.46
N PRO A 71 -8.86 -6.05 -8.28
CA PRO A 71 -10.31 -6.05 -8.46
C PRO A 71 -11.01 -6.26 -7.13
N ALA A 72 -12.09 -5.52 -6.90
CA ALA A 72 -12.89 -5.70 -5.69
C ALA A 72 -13.49 -7.11 -5.66
N GLY A 73 -13.44 -7.75 -4.50
CA GLY A 73 -14.04 -9.06 -4.27
C GLY A 73 -15.53 -8.97 -4.00
N ALA A 74 -16.06 -9.95 -3.29
CA ALA A 74 -17.49 -10.02 -2.99
C ALA A 74 -17.99 -8.84 -2.13
N SER A 75 -17.14 -8.36 -1.22
CA SER A 75 -17.43 -7.21 -0.37
C SER A 75 -16.14 -6.59 0.15
N LEU A 76 -16.22 -5.34 0.60
CA LEU A 76 -15.08 -4.68 1.23
C LEU A 76 -14.66 -5.45 2.50
N ALA A 77 -15.63 -5.93 3.28
CA ALA A 77 -15.33 -6.70 4.49
C ALA A 77 -14.55 -7.97 4.18
N SER A 78 -14.89 -8.69 3.10
CA SER A 78 -14.15 -9.89 2.71
C SER A 78 -12.75 -9.56 2.20
N ASP A 79 -12.58 -8.48 1.47
CA ASP A 79 -11.27 -8.02 0.98
C ASP A 79 -10.34 -7.66 2.15
N ILE A 80 -10.88 -6.98 3.15
CA ILE A 80 -10.15 -6.64 4.37
C ILE A 80 -9.75 -7.90 5.14
N SER A 81 -10.69 -8.84 5.30
CA SER A 81 -10.40 -10.10 6.00
C SER A 81 -9.33 -10.93 5.33
N GLU A 82 -9.33 -11.02 4.00
CA GLU A 82 -8.28 -11.70 3.25
C GLU A 82 -6.91 -11.07 3.46
N THR A 83 -6.86 -9.74 3.41
CA THR A 83 -5.62 -9.00 3.61
C THR A 83 -5.09 -9.19 5.03
N GLU A 84 -5.97 -9.12 6.02
CA GLU A 84 -5.59 -9.36 7.42
C GLU A 84 -5.05 -10.76 7.62
N GLN A 85 -5.67 -11.77 6.98
CA GLN A 85 -5.18 -13.14 7.04
C GLN A 85 -3.78 -13.27 6.43
N ARG A 86 -3.51 -12.60 5.31
CA ARG A 86 -2.17 -12.57 4.72
C ARG A 86 -1.14 -11.94 5.65
N LEU A 87 -1.53 -10.90 6.37
CA LEU A 87 -0.64 -10.27 7.36
C LEU A 87 -0.36 -11.23 8.52
N ARG A 88 -1.37 -11.95 9.00
CA ARG A 88 -1.19 -12.95 10.04
C ARG A 88 -0.27 -14.10 9.62
N ASP A 89 -0.30 -14.44 8.34
CA ASP A 89 0.53 -15.53 7.79
C ASP A 89 2.01 -15.14 7.69
N VAL A 90 2.31 -13.86 7.52
CA VAL A 90 3.69 -13.38 7.33
C VAL A 90 4.29 -12.69 8.55
N MET A 91 3.46 -12.30 9.53
CA MET A 91 3.91 -11.62 10.74
C MET A 91 3.71 -12.51 11.96
N ASP A 92 4.72 -12.59 12.81
CA ASP A 92 4.59 -13.20 14.13
C ASP A 92 3.96 -12.22 15.09
N ASN A 93 3.18 -12.74 16.05
CA ASN A 93 2.51 -11.92 17.08
C ASN A 93 1.68 -10.77 16.48
N PHE A 94 0.98 -11.05 15.39
CA PHE A 94 0.11 -10.05 14.77
C PHE A 94 -0.98 -9.61 15.77
N ARG A 95 -1.10 -8.29 15.98
CA ARG A 95 -2.07 -7.70 16.91
C ARG A 95 -2.83 -6.58 16.20
N PRO A 96 -4.12 -6.76 15.92
CA PRO A 96 -4.94 -5.63 15.46
C PRO A 96 -5.12 -4.63 16.60
N LEU A 97 -5.01 -3.34 16.30
CA LEU A 97 -5.12 -2.27 17.29
C LEU A 97 -6.42 -1.47 17.16
N ALA A 98 -6.60 -0.81 16.03
CA ALA A 98 -7.71 0.10 15.83
C ALA A 98 -8.23 0.04 14.42
N VAL A 99 -9.54 0.28 14.27
CA VAL A 99 -10.21 0.40 12.96
C VAL A 99 -10.92 1.74 12.95
N GLU A 100 -10.67 2.54 11.92
CA GLU A 100 -11.32 3.84 11.76
C GLU A 100 -11.84 4.01 10.33
N HIS A 101 -12.97 4.68 10.21
CA HIS A 101 -13.49 5.14 8.93
C HIS A 101 -12.93 6.52 8.66
N VAL A 102 -12.26 6.67 7.53
CA VAL A 102 -11.56 7.90 7.14
C VAL A 102 -11.95 8.30 5.74
N THR A 103 -11.57 9.51 5.33
CA THR A 103 -11.75 9.99 3.95
C THR A 103 -10.38 10.15 3.32
N ILE A 104 -10.16 9.44 2.21
CA ILE A 104 -8.91 9.52 1.45
C ILE A 104 -9.26 9.78 -0.01
N GLY A 105 -8.57 10.76 -0.62
CA GLY A 105 -8.80 11.08 -2.03
C GLY A 105 -10.23 11.52 -2.35
N GLY A 106 -10.92 12.10 -1.36
CA GLY A 106 -12.30 12.55 -1.53
C GLY A 106 -13.36 11.46 -1.37
N GLY A 107 -12.98 10.24 -1.01
CA GLY A 107 -13.91 9.13 -0.85
C GLY A 107 -13.73 8.38 0.47
N PRO A 108 -14.70 7.53 0.83
CA PRO A 108 -14.62 6.76 2.07
C PRO A 108 -13.52 5.71 1.99
N ALA A 109 -12.85 5.49 3.12
CA ALA A 109 -11.82 4.48 3.26
C ALA A 109 -11.89 3.88 4.66
N VAL A 110 -11.26 2.73 4.85
CA VAL A 110 -11.17 2.06 6.14
C VAL A 110 -9.70 1.89 6.50
N GLU A 111 -9.34 2.33 7.69
CA GLU A 111 -7.98 2.27 8.20
C GLU A 111 -7.88 1.24 9.31
N HIS A 112 -6.96 0.29 9.16
CA HIS A 112 -6.65 -0.72 10.17
C HIS A 112 -5.22 -0.51 10.66
N ARG A 113 -5.07 -0.28 11.96
CA ARG A 113 -3.76 -0.21 12.60
C ARG A 113 -3.44 -1.54 13.27
N PHE A 114 -2.17 -1.92 13.22
CA PHE A 114 -1.72 -3.19 13.75
C PHE A 114 -0.25 -3.13 14.19
N ARG A 115 0.14 -4.15 14.93
CA ARG A 115 1.52 -4.42 15.31
C ARG A 115 1.83 -5.87 14.98
N GLY A 116 3.08 -6.16 14.72
CA GLY A 116 3.54 -7.52 14.48
C GLY A 116 5.05 -7.57 14.38
N GLU A 117 5.57 -8.77 14.30
CA GLU A 117 7.02 -9.01 14.22
C GLU A 117 7.38 -9.63 12.87
N VAL A 118 8.46 -9.14 12.28
CA VAL A 118 9.07 -9.71 11.08
C VAL A 118 10.58 -9.76 11.32
N ASP A 119 11.18 -10.94 11.14
CA ASP A 119 12.62 -11.16 11.33
C ASP A 119 13.13 -10.66 12.69
N ASP A 120 12.40 -10.98 13.76
CA ASP A 120 12.70 -10.61 15.15
C ASP A 120 12.65 -9.11 15.43
N HIS A 121 12.03 -8.32 14.58
CA HIS A 121 11.82 -6.90 14.77
C HIS A 121 10.34 -6.58 14.89
N ASP A 122 9.99 -5.72 15.85
CA ASP A 122 8.66 -5.17 16.00
C ASP A 122 8.39 -4.13 14.91
N TRP A 123 7.19 -4.20 14.32
CA TRP A 123 6.72 -3.26 13.32
C TRP A 123 5.38 -2.64 13.73
N SER A 124 5.27 -1.35 13.50
CA SER A 124 4.00 -0.64 13.56
C SER A 124 3.47 -0.53 12.13
N GLY A 125 2.24 -0.93 11.92
CA GLY A 125 1.64 -0.95 10.61
C GLY A 125 0.29 -0.27 10.54
N VAL A 126 -0.04 0.20 9.34
CA VAL A 126 -1.36 0.69 9.00
C VAL A 126 -1.71 0.18 7.61
N ALA A 127 -2.93 -0.32 7.46
CA ALA A 127 -3.48 -0.72 6.17
C ALA A 127 -4.72 0.12 5.90
N VAL A 128 -4.74 0.82 4.78
CA VAL A 128 -5.86 1.66 4.38
C VAL A 128 -6.48 1.08 3.12
N PHE A 129 -7.77 0.81 3.18
CA PHE A 129 -8.54 0.21 2.09
C PHE A 129 -9.44 1.26 1.47
N ILE A 130 -9.23 1.54 0.19
CA ILE A 130 -9.93 2.59 -0.53
C ILE A 130 -10.72 1.96 -1.68
N PRO A 131 -12.03 1.71 -1.50
CA PRO A 131 -12.85 1.23 -2.60
C PRO A 131 -13.05 2.35 -3.63
N ARG A 132 -12.85 2.02 -4.90
CA ARG A 132 -13.01 2.97 -5.99
C ARG A 132 -13.50 2.25 -7.24
N GLY A 133 -14.80 2.38 -7.54
CA GLY A 133 -15.41 1.68 -8.64
C GLY A 133 -15.35 0.17 -8.44
N LYS A 134 -14.81 -0.55 -9.43
CA LYS A 134 -14.66 -2.01 -9.37
C LYS A 134 -13.32 -2.46 -8.81
N ARG A 135 -12.56 -1.54 -8.25
CA ARG A 135 -11.23 -1.81 -7.70
C ARG A 135 -11.14 -1.41 -6.25
N ILE A 136 -10.21 -2.01 -5.55
CA ILE A 136 -9.84 -1.60 -4.22
C ILE A 136 -8.35 -1.24 -4.24
N TYR A 137 -8.05 -0.06 -3.72
CA TYR A 137 -6.66 0.37 -3.51
C TYR A 137 -6.31 0.10 -2.06
N THR A 138 -5.15 -0.45 -1.84
CA THR A 138 -4.66 -0.73 -0.49
C THR A 138 -3.31 -0.05 -0.30
N ILE A 139 -3.18 0.69 0.79
CA ILE A 139 -1.93 1.32 1.17
C ILE A 139 -1.47 0.71 2.47
N PHE A 140 -0.26 0.13 2.46
CA PHE A 140 0.39 -0.35 3.67
C PHE A 140 1.46 0.63 4.07
N GLY A 141 1.40 1.12 5.31
CA GLY A 141 2.48 1.89 5.90
C GLY A 141 3.12 1.08 7.00
N MET A 142 4.45 0.98 6.98
CA MET A 142 5.19 0.18 7.95
C MET A 142 6.38 0.96 8.47
N THR A 143 6.61 0.90 9.77
CA THR A 143 7.82 1.44 10.38
C THR A 143 8.26 0.56 11.55
N ARG A 144 9.57 0.50 11.77
CA ARG A 144 10.15 -0.24 12.88
C ARG A 144 9.66 0.33 14.22
N ALA A 145 9.01 -0.51 15.01
CA ALA A 145 8.48 -0.10 16.30
C ALA A 145 9.50 -0.17 17.43
N ASP A 146 10.64 -0.82 17.19
CA ASP A 146 11.76 -0.87 18.12
C ASP A 146 12.71 0.34 18.00
N SER A 147 12.28 1.37 17.28
CA SER A 147 13.03 2.62 17.09
C SER A 147 12.46 3.73 17.96
N ASP A 148 13.33 4.61 18.48
CA ASP A 148 12.92 5.82 19.19
C ASP A 148 12.14 6.79 18.32
N LEU A 149 12.21 6.62 16.99
CA LEU A 149 11.55 7.48 16.01
C LEU A 149 10.17 6.96 15.58
N VAL A 150 9.67 5.90 16.22
CA VAL A 150 8.42 5.24 15.79
C VAL A 150 7.26 6.22 15.68
N GLN A 151 7.05 7.10 16.65
CA GLN A 151 5.93 8.06 16.62
C GLN A 151 6.08 9.09 15.51
N ILE A 152 7.30 9.57 15.29
CA ILE A 152 7.60 10.52 14.22
C ILE A 152 7.33 9.87 12.87
N GLN A 153 7.79 8.63 12.68
CA GLN A 153 7.60 7.92 11.42
C GLN A 153 6.15 7.53 11.17
N GLU A 154 5.41 7.16 12.21
CA GLU A 154 3.96 6.95 12.09
C GLU A 154 3.25 8.21 11.59
N ASN A 155 3.61 9.38 12.09
CA ASN A 155 3.05 10.65 11.65
C ASN A 155 3.42 10.97 10.19
N VAL A 156 4.66 10.67 9.78
CA VAL A 156 5.10 10.84 8.39
C VAL A 156 4.28 9.96 7.45
N ILE A 157 4.10 8.70 7.82
CA ILE A 157 3.26 7.75 7.08
C ILE A 157 1.83 8.27 6.95
N ASP A 158 1.23 8.69 8.06
CA ASP A 158 -0.15 9.19 8.09
C ASP A 158 -0.31 10.41 7.19
N ARG A 159 0.66 11.31 7.20
CA ARG A 159 0.66 12.50 6.33
C ARG A 159 0.71 12.12 4.85
N ALA A 160 1.56 11.18 4.50
CA ALA A 160 1.67 10.71 3.12
C ALA A 160 0.37 10.06 2.65
N ILE A 161 -0.21 9.17 3.46
CA ILE A 161 -1.49 8.50 3.13
C ILE A 161 -2.61 9.53 2.98
N SER A 162 -2.73 10.47 3.92
CA SER A 162 -3.80 11.47 3.91
C SER A 162 -3.71 12.42 2.71
N SER A 163 -2.54 12.55 2.13
CA SER A 163 -2.31 13.45 0.98
C SER A 163 -2.75 12.85 -0.35
N LEU A 164 -3.05 11.56 -0.42
CA LEU A 164 -3.38 10.89 -1.67
C LEU A 164 -4.62 11.54 -2.31
N GLN A 165 -4.50 11.90 -3.56
CA GLN A 165 -5.57 12.49 -4.36
C GLN A 165 -5.68 11.74 -5.68
N PHE A 166 -6.89 11.35 -6.04
CA PHE A 166 -7.14 10.81 -7.37
C PHE A 166 -7.39 11.95 -8.34
N THR A 167 -6.76 11.86 -9.51
CA THR A 167 -6.96 12.85 -10.57
C THR A 167 -8.19 12.43 -11.36
N GLU A 168 -9.19 13.31 -11.41
CA GLU A 168 -10.37 13.06 -12.23
C GLU A 168 -10.07 13.35 -13.70
N GLN A 169 -10.83 12.67 -14.57
CA GLN A 169 -10.78 12.95 -16.00
C GLN A 169 -11.59 14.16 -16.34
#